data_557bb599693bdbb12ab2082f45be5c9f
#
_entry.id   557bb599693bdbb12ab2082f45be5c9f
#
_cell.length_a   1.000
_cell.length_b   1.000
_cell.length_c   1.000
_cell.angle_alpha   90.00
_cell.angle_beta   90.00
_cell.angle_gamma   90.00
#
_symmetry.space_group_name_H-M   'P 1'
#
loop_
_entity.id
_entity.type
_entity.pdbx_description
1 polymer ?
#
loop_
_entity_poly.entity_id
_entity_poly.type
_entity_poly.pdbx_seq_one_letter_code
_entity_poly.pdbx_strand_id
1 'polypeptide(L)'
;MIDLTKLVTETRNPNTMDLDQMTPLELVSVMNQEDLNVVAGVKEVLPQVAQAVEWAVSSLEAGGRIVYFGAGTSGRLGVLDAVECPPTFGVSPDVVVGLIAGDEKAFVRAVEGAEDSLELCEEEFKKIGLNKNDIAIGIAASGRTPYVIGGLRYARSLGCKTVAIACNKGSEVGKEAELAIEPSCGPEVLTGSTRLKSGTAQKMILNMISTGSMVGVGKAYQNLMVDVQQTNKKLVVRAQNITMAATGCTREEAAQALEQADGNAKLAIVMLLTQMPVDEAKAKLEAAHGHVRGAL
;
A
#
# COMPACT_ATOMS: atom_id res chain seq x y z
N MET A 1 18.38 -17.79 22.88
CA MET A 1 18.95 -18.04 21.52
C MET A 1 17.78 -18.04 20.54
N ILE A 2 17.85 -17.24 19.48
CA ILE A 2 16.78 -17.15 18.49
C ILE A 2 16.78 -18.42 17.65
N ASP A 3 15.67 -19.18 17.65
CA ASP A 3 15.52 -20.37 16.82
C ASP A 3 14.95 -19.94 15.44
N LEU A 4 15.82 -19.88 14.43
CA LEU A 4 15.46 -19.53 13.04
C LEU A 4 15.03 -20.76 12.22
N THR A 5 15.26 -21.97 12.71
CA THR A 5 15.04 -23.20 11.94
C THR A 5 13.56 -23.48 11.60
N LYS A 6 12.64 -22.85 12.32
CA LYS A 6 11.19 -22.99 12.13
C LYS A 6 10.61 -21.95 11.16
N LEU A 7 11.41 -20.97 10.72
CA LEU A 7 10.95 -19.93 9.81
C LEU A 7 11.14 -20.37 8.36
N VAL A 8 10.08 -20.41 7.59
CA VAL A 8 10.12 -20.79 6.16
C VAL A 8 11.07 -19.87 5.39
N THR A 9 11.12 -18.58 5.74
CA THR A 9 12.03 -17.59 5.14
C THR A 9 13.51 -17.88 5.36
N GLU A 10 13.86 -18.73 6.35
CA GLU A 10 15.24 -19.10 6.70
C GLU A 10 15.60 -20.53 6.28
N THR A 11 14.65 -21.30 5.76
CA THR A 11 14.92 -22.65 5.26
C THR A 11 15.54 -22.61 3.86
N ARG A 12 16.31 -23.66 3.52
CA ARG A 12 16.90 -23.79 2.18
C ARG A 12 15.83 -24.19 1.16
N ASN A 13 15.87 -23.58 -0.01
CA ASN A 13 14.99 -23.94 -1.12
C ASN A 13 15.55 -25.17 -1.84
N PRO A 14 14.82 -26.29 -1.89
CA PRO A 14 15.30 -27.51 -2.55
C PRO A 14 15.50 -27.35 -4.07
N ASN A 15 14.81 -26.39 -4.70
CA ASN A 15 14.89 -26.16 -6.14
C ASN A 15 16.10 -25.30 -6.54
N THR A 16 16.87 -24.79 -5.57
CA THR A 16 17.98 -23.87 -5.82
C THR A 16 19.28 -24.29 -5.10
N MET A 17 19.45 -25.59 -4.83
CA MET A 17 20.62 -26.11 -4.11
C MET A 17 21.92 -25.89 -4.88
N ASP A 18 21.86 -25.88 -6.22
CA ASP A 18 22.99 -25.71 -7.11
C ASP A 18 23.04 -24.29 -7.73
N LEU A 19 22.50 -23.31 -7.06
CA LEU A 19 22.34 -21.92 -7.54
C LEU A 19 23.65 -21.30 -8.03
N ASP A 20 24.75 -21.59 -7.36
CA ASP A 20 26.10 -21.12 -7.65
C ASP A 20 26.74 -21.76 -8.92
N GLN A 21 26.15 -22.83 -9.46
CA GLN A 21 26.58 -23.52 -10.64
C GLN A 21 25.73 -23.24 -11.88
N MET A 22 24.59 -22.55 -11.70
CA MET A 22 23.65 -22.23 -12.77
C MET A 22 24.23 -21.19 -13.74
N THR A 23 23.93 -21.36 -15.01
CA THR A 23 24.13 -20.28 -15.98
C THR A 23 23.17 -19.13 -15.69
N PRO A 24 23.44 -17.89 -16.15
CA PRO A 24 22.53 -16.77 -15.94
C PRO A 24 21.09 -17.05 -16.39
N LEU A 25 20.86 -17.76 -17.48
CA LEU A 25 19.53 -18.11 -17.97
C LEU A 25 18.83 -19.11 -17.04
N GLU A 26 19.52 -20.15 -16.59
CA GLU A 26 18.98 -21.11 -15.63
C GLU A 26 18.61 -20.42 -14.30
N LEU A 27 19.52 -19.57 -13.80
CA LEU A 27 19.30 -18.80 -12.57
C LEU A 27 18.01 -17.95 -12.65
N VAL A 28 17.87 -17.10 -13.67
CA VAL A 28 16.70 -16.23 -13.78
C VAL A 28 15.42 -17.01 -14.10
N SER A 29 15.54 -18.15 -14.76
CA SER A 29 14.42 -19.05 -15.04
C SER A 29 13.88 -19.69 -13.77
N VAL A 30 14.76 -20.20 -12.89
CA VAL A 30 14.33 -20.77 -11.60
C VAL A 30 13.75 -19.70 -10.69
N MET A 31 14.34 -18.49 -10.67
CA MET A 31 13.77 -17.34 -9.92
C MET A 31 12.36 -17.02 -10.39
N ASN A 32 12.14 -16.90 -11.69
CA ASN A 32 10.82 -16.62 -12.25
C ASN A 32 9.80 -17.72 -11.92
N GLN A 33 10.22 -19.00 -11.98
CA GLN A 33 9.37 -20.13 -11.62
C GLN A 33 9.00 -20.11 -10.13
N GLU A 34 9.95 -19.80 -9.26
CA GLU A 34 9.72 -19.68 -7.81
C GLU A 34 8.78 -18.51 -7.45
N ASP A 35 8.81 -17.42 -8.23
CA ASP A 35 7.94 -16.26 -8.02
C ASP A 35 6.44 -16.58 -8.23
N LEU A 36 6.09 -17.66 -8.93
CA LEU A 36 4.70 -18.14 -9.03
C LEU A 36 4.11 -18.48 -7.64
N ASN A 37 4.95 -18.91 -6.72
CA ASN A 37 4.54 -19.20 -5.33
C ASN A 37 4.09 -17.91 -4.59
N VAL A 38 4.58 -16.75 -5.00
CA VAL A 38 4.18 -15.46 -4.41
C VAL A 38 2.71 -15.19 -4.69
N VAL A 39 2.30 -15.31 -5.95
CA VAL A 39 0.89 -15.10 -6.35
C VAL A 39 -0.04 -16.08 -5.65
N ALA A 40 0.39 -17.36 -5.57
CA ALA A 40 -0.38 -18.39 -4.88
C ALA A 40 -0.51 -18.08 -3.38
N GLY A 41 0.59 -17.74 -2.71
CA GLY A 41 0.59 -17.41 -1.28
C GLY A 41 -0.23 -16.16 -0.95
N VAL A 42 -0.15 -15.10 -1.78
CA VAL A 42 -0.98 -13.90 -1.61
C VAL A 42 -2.46 -14.22 -1.81
N LYS A 43 -2.80 -15.11 -2.74
CA LYS A 43 -4.19 -15.54 -2.97
C LYS A 43 -4.83 -16.17 -1.71
N GLU A 44 -4.07 -16.89 -0.91
CA GLU A 44 -4.55 -17.51 0.33
C GLU A 44 -5.01 -16.50 1.38
N VAL A 45 -4.44 -15.28 1.37
CA VAL A 45 -4.67 -14.24 2.38
C VAL A 45 -5.55 -13.09 1.88
N LEU A 46 -6.15 -13.20 0.70
CA LEU A 46 -7.04 -12.16 0.15
C LEU A 46 -8.21 -11.77 1.07
N PRO A 47 -8.85 -12.68 1.83
CA PRO A 47 -9.88 -12.27 2.79
C PRO A 47 -9.35 -11.31 3.86
N GLN A 48 -8.13 -11.55 4.37
CA GLN A 48 -7.48 -10.67 5.35
C GLN A 48 -7.06 -9.35 4.72
N VAL A 49 -6.59 -9.36 3.48
CA VAL A 49 -6.30 -8.13 2.73
C VAL A 49 -7.56 -7.30 2.54
N ALA A 50 -8.69 -7.92 2.17
CA ALA A 50 -9.97 -7.23 2.02
C ALA A 50 -10.42 -6.60 3.35
N GLN A 51 -10.27 -7.30 4.47
CA GLN A 51 -10.57 -6.76 5.80
C GLN A 51 -9.68 -5.55 6.14
N ALA A 52 -8.40 -5.59 5.80
CA ALA A 52 -7.49 -4.44 5.98
C ALA A 52 -7.92 -3.25 5.12
N VAL A 53 -8.39 -3.48 3.89
CA VAL A 53 -8.97 -2.43 3.02
C VAL A 53 -10.21 -1.80 3.67
N GLU A 54 -11.15 -2.60 4.18
CA GLU A 54 -12.35 -2.10 4.86
C GLU A 54 -11.98 -1.22 6.07
N TRP A 55 -11.02 -1.65 6.89
CA TRP A 55 -10.55 -0.86 8.03
C TRP A 55 -9.85 0.42 7.60
N ALA A 56 -9.06 0.37 6.53
CA ALA A 56 -8.39 1.55 5.99
C ALA A 56 -9.39 2.56 5.41
N VAL A 57 -10.45 2.11 4.70
CA VAL A 57 -11.55 2.97 4.25
C VAL A 57 -12.21 3.66 5.44
N SER A 58 -12.59 2.89 6.46
CA SER A 58 -13.22 3.45 7.66
C SER A 58 -12.32 4.45 8.39
N SER A 59 -11.01 4.20 8.42
CA SER A 59 -10.00 5.10 8.98
C SER A 59 -9.95 6.43 8.21
N LEU A 60 -9.87 6.35 6.87
CA LEU A 60 -9.84 7.53 6.01
C LEU A 60 -11.13 8.37 6.10
N GLU A 61 -12.29 7.72 6.15
CA GLU A 61 -13.60 8.38 6.33
C GLU A 61 -13.73 9.08 7.69
N ALA A 62 -13.07 8.53 8.73
CA ALA A 62 -12.99 9.14 10.05
C ALA A 62 -11.95 10.27 10.16
N GLY A 63 -11.31 10.65 9.05
CA GLY A 63 -10.22 11.65 9.01
C GLY A 63 -8.88 11.13 9.56
N GLY A 64 -8.73 9.82 9.67
CA GLY A 64 -7.46 9.16 10.00
C GLY A 64 -6.61 8.87 8.77
N ARG A 65 -5.54 8.08 8.96
CA ARG A 65 -4.49 7.81 7.97
C ARG A 65 -4.19 6.33 7.87
N ILE A 66 -3.58 5.93 6.75
CA ILE A 66 -2.90 4.63 6.64
C ILE A 66 -1.44 4.86 7.03
N VAL A 67 -0.95 4.17 8.05
CA VAL A 67 0.43 4.30 8.53
C VAL A 67 1.15 2.96 8.38
N TYR A 68 2.02 2.87 7.38
CA TYR A 68 2.94 1.74 7.17
C TYR A 68 4.19 1.93 8.01
N PHE A 69 4.70 0.84 8.59
CA PHE A 69 5.97 0.87 9.30
C PHE A 69 6.68 -0.48 9.25
N GLY A 70 8.01 -0.43 9.15
CA GLY A 70 8.83 -1.63 9.03
C GLY A 70 10.31 -1.31 9.01
N ALA A 71 11.14 -2.35 8.98
CA ALA A 71 12.59 -2.22 8.89
C ALA A 71 13.11 -2.71 7.53
N GLY A 72 14.28 -2.25 7.11
CA GLY A 72 14.96 -2.71 5.93
C GLY A 72 14.11 -2.64 4.65
N THR A 73 14.02 -3.74 3.91
CA THR A 73 13.22 -3.84 2.67
C THR A 73 11.73 -3.62 2.94
N SER A 74 11.20 -4.16 4.04
CA SER A 74 9.78 -4.02 4.40
C SER A 74 9.40 -2.55 4.64
N GLY A 75 10.23 -1.80 5.38
CA GLY A 75 10.02 -0.36 5.58
C GLY A 75 10.12 0.42 4.27
N ARG A 76 11.09 0.09 3.40
CA ARG A 76 11.23 0.72 2.08
C ARG A 76 9.99 0.53 1.21
N LEU A 77 9.39 -0.66 1.23
CA LEU A 77 8.17 -0.95 0.47
C LEU A 77 6.97 -0.16 1.00
N GLY A 78 6.85 0.01 2.33
CA GLY A 78 5.83 0.87 2.93
C GLY A 78 5.99 2.34 2.52
N VAL A 79 7.22 2.87 2.56
CA VAL A 79 7.53 4.24 2.09
C VAL A 79 7.25 4.37 0.60
N LEU A 80 7.65 3.39 -0.23
CA LEU A 80 7.41 3.40 -1.67
C LEU A 80 5.92 3.50 -1.99
N ASP A 81 5.09 2.65 -1.39
CA ASP A 81 3.63 2.65 -1.62
C ASP A 81 2.99 3.98 -1.16
N ALA A 82 3.44 4.52 -0.03
CA ALA A 82 2.94 5.80 0.51
C ALA A 82 3.23 6.98 -0.42
N VAL A 83 4.45 7.11 -0.95
CA VAL A 83 4.84 8.24 -1.81
C VAL A 83 4.19 8.21 -3.20
N GLU A 84 3.68 7.06 -3.64
CA GLU A 84 2.96 6.94 -4.92
C GLU A 84 1.47 7.31 -4.80
N CYS A 85 0.90 7.40 -3.58
CA CYS A 85 -0.51 7.75 -3.39
C CYS A 85 -0.85 9.21 -3.78
N PRO A 86 -0.07 10.25 -3.43
CA PRO A 86 -0.35 11.62 -3.83
C PRO A 86 -0.46 11.82 -5.34
N PRO A 87 0.51 11.42 -6.19
CA PRO A 87 0.42 11.62 -7.64
C PRO A 87 -0.67 10.77 -8.30
N THR A 88 -1.05 9.63 -7.69
CA THR A 88 -2.03 8.71 -8.25
C THR A 88 -3.47 9.11 -7.90
N PHE A 89 -3.71 9.47 -6.64
CA PHE A 89 -5.05 9.67 -6.09
C PHE A 89 -5.35 11.12 -5.66
N GLY A 90 -4.40 12.05 -5.85
CA GLY A 90 -4.58 13.45 -5.50
C GLY A 90 -4.78 13.70 -4.00
N VAL A 91 -4.25 12.83 -3.16
CA VAL A 91 -4.32 12.98 -1.70
C VAL A 91 -3.10 13.72 -1.14
N SER A 92 -3.24 14.31 0.07
CA SER A 92 -2.08 14.85 0.79
C SER A 92 -1.06 13.73 1.10
N PRO A 93 0.25 14.02 1.11
CA PRO A 93 1.27 13.07 1.59
C PRO A 93 1.02 12.54 3.01
N ASP A 94 0.23 13.26 3.80
CA ASP A 94 -0.11 12.86 5.17
C ASP A 94 -1.21 11.80 5.27
N VAL A 95 -1.89 11.47 4.16
CA VAL A 95 -3.01 10.50 4.14
C VAL A 95 -2.50 9.06 4.18
N VAL A 96 -1.39 8.78 3.50
CA VAL A 96 -0.69 7.51 3.57
C VAL A 96 0.76 7.79 3.95
N VAL A 97 1.16 7.31 5.11
CA VAL A 97 2.48 7.59 5.70
C VAL A 97 3.29 6.31 5.76
N GLY A 98 4.54 6.37 5.35
CA GLY A 98 5.48 5.26 5.45
C GLY A 98 6.63 5.58 6.41
N LEU A 99 6.83 4.76 7.43
CA LEU A 99 7.94 4.85 8.38
C LEU A 99 8.92 3.68 8.18
N ILE A 100 10.19 3.97 8.28
CA ILE A 100 11.26 2.98 8.21
C ILE A 100 12.17 3.11 9.43
N ALA A 101 12.44 1.98 10.11
CA ALA A 101 13.33 1.96 11.27
C ALA A 101 14.68 2.61 10.96
N GLY A 102 15.01 3.68 11.72
CA GLY A 102 16.22 4.49 11.50
C GLY A 102 16.03 5.71 10.62
N ASP A 103 14.76 6.12 10.38
CA ASP A 103 14.37 7.36 9.70
C ASP A 103 14.73 7.38 8.19
N GLU A 104 14.56 8.51 7.53
CA GLU A 104 14.82 8.72 6.08
C GLU A 104 16.18 8.20 5.62
N LYS A 105 17.20 8.29 6.47
CA LYS A 105 18.56 7.78 6.19
C LYS A 105 18.56 6.27 5.91
N ALA A 106 17.67 5.52 6.57
CA ALA A 106 17.55 4.07 6.42
C ALA A 106 16.96 3.66 5.07
N PHE A 107 16.33 4.57 4.34
CA PHE A 107 15.86 4.31 2.98
C PHE A 107 17.03 4.04 2.03
N VAL A 108 18.12 4.81 2.15
CA VAL A 108 19.30 4.72 1.25
C VAL A 108 20.38 3.80 1.84
N ARG A 109 20.61 3.85 3.15
CA ARG A 109 21.66 3.07 3.83
C ARG A 109 21.09 2.40 5.07
N ALA A 110 21.41 1.12 5.30
CA ALA A 110 21.00 0.43 6.51
C ALA A 110 21.51 1.17 7.76
N VAL A 111 20.62 1.33 8.73
CA VAL A 111 20.96 1.84 10.08
C VAL A 111 20.96 0.65 11.00
N GLU A 112 22.17 0.24 11.44
CA GLU A 112 22.33 -0.92 12.31
C GLU A 112 21.64 -0.70 13.67
N GLY A 113 21.01 -1.77 14.18
CA GLY A 113 20.34 -1.78 15.50
C GLY A 113 18.95 -1.11 15.51
N ALA A 114 18.55 -0.36 14.46
CA ALA A 114 17.24 0.29 14.46
C ALA A 114 16.09 -0.72 14.44
N GLU A 115 16.23 -1.85 13.75
CA GLU A 115 15.22 -2.91 13.68
C GLU A 115 15.05 -3.68 15.00
N ASP A 116 16.07 -3.65 15.87
CA ASP A 116 16.10 -4.38 17.15
C ASP A 116 15.47 -3.59 18.32
N SER A 117 15.16 -2.30 18.10
CA SER A 117 14.56 -1.46 19.15
C SER A 117 13.05 -1.65 19.22
N LEU A 118 12.54 -1.97 20.41
CA LEU A 118 11.09 -2.02 20.69
C LEU A 118 10.48 -0.62 20.85
N GLU A 119 11.28 0.36 21.25
CA GLU A 119 10.83 1.71 21.62
C GLU A 119 10.85 2.69 20.46
N LEU A 120 11.73 2.49 19.46
CA LEU A 120 11.96 3.45 18.39
C LEU A 120 10.68 3.77 17.60
N CYS A 121 9.86 2.76 17.28
CA CYS A 121 8.63 2.97 16.55
C CYS A 121 7.60 3.80 17.34
N GLU A 122 7.54 3.61 18.66
CA GLU A 122 6.71 4.44 19.55
C GLU A 122 7.12 5.92 19.50
N GLU A 123 8.43 6.20 19.51
CA GLU A 123 8.95 7.56 19.39
C GLU A 123 8.58 8.20 18.04
N GLU A 124 8.68 7.43 16.96
CA GLU A 124 8.30 7.89 15.61
C GLU A 124 6.79 8.12 15.50
N PHE A 125 5.97 7.24 16.06
CA PHE A 125 4.52 7.41 16.13
C PHE A 125 4.09 8.65 16.93
N LYS A 126 4.78 8.97 18.04
CA LYS A 126 4.56 10.21 18.78
C LYS A 126 4.89 11.45 17.94
N LYS A 127 5.97 11.43 17.14
CA LYS A 127 6.35 12.54 16.26
C LYS A 127 5.29 12.85 15.21
N ILE A 128 4.69 11.82 14.61
CA ILE A 128 3.62 11.99 13.62
C ILE A 128 2.23 12.18 14.23
N GLY A 129 2.10 12.12 15.56
CA GLY A 129 0.83 12.23 16.27
C GLY A 129 -0.16 11.11 15.92
N LEU A 130 0.30 9.84 15.94
CA LEU A 130 -0.56 8.68 15.71
C LEU A 130 -1.74 8.70 16.67
N ASN A 131 -2.94 8.43 16.18
CA ASN A 131 -4.16 8.49 16.98
C ASN A 131 -5.16 7.38 16.61
N LYS A 132 -6.20 7.20 17.41
CA LYS A 132 -7.19 6.11 17.30
C LYS A 132 -7.92 6.00 15.95
N ASN A 133 -7.94 7.06 15.15
CA ASN A 133 -8.59 7.05 13.84
C ASN A 133 -7.66 6.48 12.76
N ASP A 134 -6.36 6.39 13.04
CA ASP A 134 -5.37 5.83 12.10
C ASP A 134 -5.43 4.30 12.08
N ILE A 135 -5.08 3.70 10.95
CA ILE A 135 -4.77 2.28 10.84
C ILE A 135 -3.25 2.10 10.76
N ALA A 136 -2.67 1.29 11.66
CA ALA A 136 -1.24 1.00 11.73
C ALA A 136 -0.94 -0.37 11.13
N ILE A 137 -0.12 -0.41 10.08
CA ILE A 137 0.21 -1.62 9.31
C ILE A 137 1.70 -1.92 9.43
N GLY A 138 2.04 -2.87 10.29
CA GLY A 138 3.41 -3.30 10.54
C GLY A 138 3.87 -4.36 9.54
N ILE A 139 5.06 -4.18 8.97
CA ILE A 139 5.58 -5.02 7.88
C ILE A 139 6.90 -5.64 8.30
N ALA A 140 6.96 -6.98 8.38
CA ALA A 140 8.15 -7.73 8.77
C ALA A 140 8.18 -9.10 8.07
N ALA A 141 9.06 -9.31 7.10
CA ALA A 141 9.10 -10.56 6.32
C ALA A 141 9.29 -11.80 7.21
N SER A 142 10.23 -11.77 8.16
CA SER A 142 10.45 -12.84 9.13
C SER A 142 9.31 -12.96 10.15
N GLY A 143 8.56 -11.88 10.38
CA GLY A 143 7.49 -11.81 11.36
C GLY A 143 7.97 -11.63 12.80
N ARG A 144 9.22 -11.16 13.03
CA ARG A 144 9.85 -11.11 14.38
C ARG A 144 10.49 -9.79 14.74
N THR A 145 10.50 -8.83 13.83
CA THR A 145 11.21 -7.55 13.97
C THR A 145 10.75 -6.78 15.20
N PRO A 146 11.62 -6.52 16.20
CA PRO A 146 11.25 -5.84 17.46
C PRO A 146 10.64 -4.46 17.23
N TYR A 147 11.18 -3.66 16.31
CA TYR A 147 10.63 -2.38 15.91
C TYR A 147 9.13 -2.48 15.53
N VAL A 148 8.74 -3.51 14.77
CA VAL A 148 7.34 -3.72 14.36
C VAL A 148 6.49 -4.20 15.53
N ILE A 149 7.01 -5.08 16.39
CA ILE A 149 6.32 -5.53 17.59
C ILE A 149 6.02 -4.34 18.51
N GLY A 150 7.01 -3.49 18.79
CA GLY A 150 6.83 -2.28 19.59
C GLY A 150 5.79 -1.33 19.02
N GLY A 151 5.86 -1.07 17.69
CA GLY A 151 4.89 -0.23 17.00
C GLY A 151 3.45 -0.74 17.09
N LEU A 152 3.24 -2.05 16.87
CA LEU A 152 1.91 -2.68 16.99
C LEU A 152 1.34 -2.55 18.40
N ARG A 153 2.16 -2.81 19.43
CA ARG A 153 1.75 -2.68 20.83
C ARG A 153 1.33 -1.25 21.16
N TYR A 154 2.14 -0.28 20.75
CA TYR A 154 1.85 1.13 20.99
C TYR A 154 0.58 1.58 20.24
N ALA A 155 0.45 1.26 18.95
CA ALA A 155 -0.74 1.59 18.18
C ALA A 155 -2.03 1.00 18.79
N ARG A 156 -2.00 -0.26 19.25
CA ARG A 156 -3.12 -0.87 19.98
C ARG A 156 -3.45 -0.14 21.28
N SER A 157 -2.44 0.31 22.02
CA SER A 157 -2.67 1.07 23.26
C SER A 157 -3.39 2.40 23.05
N LEU A 158 -3.27 2.98 21.84
CA LEU A 158 -3.99 4.18 21.42
C LEU A 158 -5.40 3.88 20.87
N GLY A 159 -5.75 2.61 20.66
CA GLY A 159 -7.03 2.19 20.06
C GLY A 159 -7.04 2.23 18.54
N CYS A 160 -5.87 2.27 17.88
CA CYS A 160 -5.77 2.14 16.43
C CYS A 160 -6.15 0.74 15.96
N LYS A 161 -6.71 0.60 14.76
CA LYS A 161 -6.73 -0.67 14.06
C LYS A 161 -5.32 -1.08 13.68
N THR A 162 -4.96 -2.34 13.94
CA THR A 162 -3.60 -2.84 13.72
C THR A 162 -3.57 -4.05 12.82
N VAL A 163 -2.69 -4.00 11.82
CA VAL A 163 -2.47 -5.07 10.84
C VAL A 163 -0.99 -5.44 10.85
N ALA A 164 -0.69 -6.73 10.80
CA ALA A 164 0.67 -7.24 10.59
C ALA A 164 0.78 -7.96 9.25
N ILE A 165 1.82 -7.66 8.47
CA ILE A 165 2.17 -8.37 7.23
C ILE A 165 3.48 -9.11 7.44
N ALA A 166 3.45 -10.46 7.40
CA ALA A 166 4.61 -11.32 7.55
C ALA A 166 4.59 -12.47 6.56
N CYS A 167 5.74 -13.09 6.26
CA CYS A 167 5.83 -14.23 5.34
C CYS A 167 6.08 -15.57 6.06
N ASN A 168 5.72 -15.63 7.34
CA ASN A 168 5.71 -16.83 8.16
C ASN A 168 4.38 -16.91 8.92
N LYS A 169 3.68 -18.03 8.83
CA LYS A 169 2.40 -18.26 9.55
C LYS A 169 2.60 -18.31 11.06
N GLY A 170 1.67 -17.71 11.81
CA GLY A 170 1.71 -17.65 13.27
C GLY A 170 2.86 -16.81 13.82
N SER A 171 3.26 -15.77 13.10
CA SER A 171 4.38 -14.89 13.41
C SER A 171 4.21 -14.13 14.74
N GLU A 172 5.30 -13.66 15.30
CA GLU A 172 5.27 -12.85 16.53
C GLU A 172 4.56 -11.51 16.28
N VAL A 173 4.84 -10.84 15.15
CA VAL A 173 4.11 -9.61 14.79
C VAL A 173 2.63 -9.85 14.55
N GLY A 174 2.26 -11.02 13.96
CA GLY A 174 0.87 -11.40 13.73
C GLY A 174 0.07 -11.58 15.01
N LYS A 175 0.71 -12.03 16.11
CA LYS A 175 0.09 -12.17 17.44
C LYS A 175 -0.14 -10.84 18.13
N GLU A 176 0.65 -9.81 17.80
CA GLU A 176 0.52 -8.48 18.38
C GLU A 176 -0.54 -7.62 17.66
N ALA A 177 -0.87 -7.92 16.41
CA ALA A 177 -1.87 -7.22 15.63
C ALA A 177 -3.29 -7.79 15.83
N GLU A 178 -4.31 -6.99 15.56
CA GLU A 178 -5.71 -7.46 15.49
C GLU A 178 -5.95 -8.32 14.24
N LEU A 179 -5.22 -8.04 13.16
CA LEU A 179 -5.32 -8.75 11.88
C LEU A 179 -3.91 -9.14 11.39
N ALA A 180 -3.71 -10.42 11.13
CA ALA A 180 -2.48 -10.94 10.54
C ALA A 180 -2.70 -11.32 9.07
N ILE A 181 -1.83 -10.84 8.18
CA ILE A 181 -1.77 -11.17 6.75
C ILE A 181 -0.46 -11.92 6.53
N GLU A 182 -0.53 -13.24 6.44
CA GLU A 182 0.65 -14.12 6.46
C GLU A 182 0.70 -15.03 5.22
N PRO A 183 1.06 -14.49 4.01
CA PRO A 183 1.19 -15.28 2.81
C PRO A 183 2.33 -16.31 2.93
N SER A 184 2.08 -17.52 2.44
CA SER A 184 3.08 -18.59 2.39
C SER A 184 3.74 -18.63 1.01
N CYS A 185 4.92 -18.02 0.87
CA CYS A 185 5.65 -17.95 -0.41
C CYS A 185 6.74 -19.02 -0.58
N GLY A 186 6.89 -19.89 0.43
CA GLY A 186 7.99 -20.86 0.48
C GLY A 186 9.36 -20.22 0.74
N PRO A 187 10.43 -21.06 0.84
CA PRO A 187 11.79 -20.57 1.07
C PRO A 187 12.31 -19.75 -0.11
N GLU A 188 13.15 -18.76 0.17
CA GLU A 188 13.73 -17.90 -0.87
C GLU A 188 14.70 -18.68 -1.78
N VAL A 189 14.84 -18.22 -3.02
CA VAL A 189 15.83 -18.81 -3.97
C VAL A 189 17.27 -18.66 -3.49
N LEU A 190 17.55 -17.56 -2.78
CA LEU A 190 18.79 -17.36 -2.02
C LEU A 190 18.39 -17.32 -0.54
N THR A 191 18.70 -18.35 0.21
CA THR A 191 18.28 -18.56 1.59
C THR A 191 18.46 -17.30 2.46
N GLY A 192 17.42 -16.88 3.17
CA GLY A 192 17.43 -15.72 4.06
C GLY A 192 17.30 -14.37 3.35
N SER A 193 17.34 -14.32 2.00
CA SER A 193 17.23 -13.06 1.25
C SER A 193 15.77 -12.63 1.04
N THR A 194 15.09 -12.24 2.10
CA THR A 194 13.65 -11.90 2.12
C THR A 194 13.27 -10.66 1.32
N ARG A 195 14.23 -9.97 0.70
CA ARG A 195 13.94 -8.91 -0.28
C ARG A 195 13.34 -9.44 -1.60
N LEU A 196 13.40 -10.77 -1.84
CA LEU A 196 12.97 -11.43 -3.08
C LEU A 196 11.47 -11.78 -3.02
N LYS A 197 11.09 -13.06 -2.84
CA LYS A 197 9.67 -13.48 -2.82
C LYS A 197 8.86 -12.82 -1.72
N SER A 198 9.40 -12.75 -0.51
CA SER A 198 8.73 -12.07 0.61
C SER A 198 8.50 -10.60 0.33
N GLY A 199 9.51 -9.88 -0.19
CA GLY A 199 9.38 -8.49 -0.61
C GLY A 199 8.34 -8.31 -1.71
N THR A 200 8.30 -9.20 -2.70
CA THR A 200 7.29 -9.18 -3.77
C THR A 200 5.87 -9.38 -3.22
N ALA A 201 5.68 -10.32 -2.29
CA ALA A 201 4.39 -10.54 -1.63
C ALA A 201 3.94 -9.29 -0.85
N GLN A 202 4.84 -8.70 -0.07
CA GLN A 202 4.57 -7.47 0.67
C GLN A 202 4.16 -6.33 -0.27
N LYS A 203 4.91 -6.10 -1.35
CA LYS A 203 4.58 -5.08 -2.35
C LYS A 203 3.19 -5.31 -2.95
N MET A 204 2.83 -6.54 -3.31
CA MET A 204 1.50 -6.86 -3.84
C MET A 204 0.39 -6.53 -2.83
N ILE A 205 0.56 -6.89 -1.56
CA ILE A 205 -0.41 -6.66 -0.49
C ILE A 205 -0.56 -5.16 -0.23
N LEU A 206 0.53 -4.40 -0.13
CA LEU A 206 0.49 -2.95 0.08
C LEU A 206 -0.25 -2.24 -1.05
N ASN A 207 0.06 -2.58 -2.32
CA ASN A 207 -0.65 -2.01 -3.47
C ASN A 207 -2.16 -2.37 -3.46
N MET A 208 -2.54 -3.57 -3.01
CA MET A 208 -3.95 -3.94 -2.86
C MET A 208 -4.63 -3.12 -1.77
N ILE A 209 -3.97 -2.90 -0.63
CA ILE A 209 -4.53 -2.12 0.48
C ILE A 209 -4.67 -0.65 0.07
N SER A 210 -3.61 0.00 -0.41
CA SER A 210 -3.67 1.42 -0.79
C SER A 210 -4.66 1.66 -1.93
N THR A 211 -4.57 0.90 -3.01
CA THR A 211 -5.49 1.04 -4.15
C THR A 211 -6.92 0.74 -3.75
N GLY A 212 -7.16 -0.37 -3.04
CA GLY A 212 -8.50 -0.75 -2.59
C GLY A 212 -9.13 0.29 -1.68
N SER A 213 -8.35 0.86 -0.76
CA SER A 213 -8.80 1.91 0.14
C SER A 213 -9.13 3.21 -0.60
N MET A 214 -8.28 3.62 -1.55
CA MET A 214 -8.53 4.81 -2.36
C MET A 214 -9.75 4.63 -3.28
N VAL A 215 -9.97 3.45 -3.84
CA VAL A 215 -11.21 3.12 -4.57
C VAL A 215 -12.42 3.19 -3.63
N GLY A 216 -12.29 2.66 -2.42
CA GLY A 216 -13.33 2.69 -1.38
C GLY A 216 -13.76 4.09 -0.97
N VAL A 217 -12.85 5.07 -0.96
CA VAL A 217 -13.15 6.49 -0.67
C VAL A 217 -13.40 7.33 -1.93
N GLY A 218 -13.78 6.70 -3.05
CA GLY A 218 -14.23 7.38 -4.26
C GLY A 218 -13.14 7.99 -5.14
N LYS A 219 -11.88 7.54 -5.03
CA LYS A 219 -10.76 8.05 -5.85
C LYS A 219 -10.67 7.43 -7.25
N ALA A 220 -11.62 6.57 -7.62
CA ALA A 220 -11.69 5.95 -8.93
C ALA A 220 -13.11 6.00 -9.51
N TYR A 221 -13.20 6.00 -10.83
CA TYR A 221 -14.45 5.76 -11.56
C TYR A 221 -14.20 4.71 -12.64
N GLN A 222 -14.93 3.59 -12.58
CA GLN A 222 -14.60 2.39 -13.34
C GLN A 222 -13.15 1.97 -12.97
N ASN A 223 -12.23 1.89 -13.95
CA ASN A 223 -10.81 1.66 -13.74
C ASN A 223 -9.94 2.91 -14.00
N LEU A 224 -10.53 4.10 -13.91
CA LEU A 224 -9.89 5.37 -14.22
C LEU A 224 -9.49 6.13 -12.96
N MET A 225 -8.30 6.73 -12.99
CA MET A 225 -7.74 7.60 -11.94
C MET A 225 -8.35 9.01 -12.07
N VAL A 226 -9.51 9.26 -11.46
CA VAL A 226 -10.27 10.51 -11.67
C VAL A 226 -9.80 11.69 -10.83
N ASP A 227 -8.89 11.48 -9.87
CA ASP A 227 -8.31 12.54 -9.01
C ASP A 227 -6.84 12.86 -9.36
N VAL A 228 -6.43 12.59 -10.61
CA VAL A 228 -5.08 12.90 -11.08
C VAL A 228 -4.78 14.40 -11.01
N GLN A 229 -3.62 14.75 -10.42
CA GLN A 229 -3.15 16.13 -10.31
C GLN A 229 -2.53 16.58 -11.64
N GLN A 230 -2.97 17.74 -12.20
CA GLN A 230 -2.48 18.27 -13.49
C GLN A 230 -1.21 19.13 -13.31
N THR A 231 -0.16 18.61 -12.66
CA THR A 231 1.07 19.35 -12.33
C THR A 231 2.04 19.52 -13.49
N ASN A 232 1.81 18.88 -14.62
CA ASN A 232 2.64 19.00 -15.82
C ASN A 232 1.83 18.68 -17.10
N LYS A 233 2.40 19.01 -18.28
CA LYS A 233 1.76 18.81 -19.59
C LYS A 233 1.26 17.38 -19.84
N LYS A 234 2.03 16.37 -19.41
CA LYS A 234 1.65 14.95 -19.53
C LYS A 234 0.38 14.66 -18.74
N LEU A 235 0.26 15.21 -17.53
CA LEU A 235 -0.88 14.97 -16.65
C LEU A 235 -2.13 15.73 -17.10
N VAL A 236 -1.97 16.90 -17.73
CA VAL A 236 -3.07 17.60 -18.42
C VAL A 236 -3.66 16.73 -19.54
N VAL A 237 -2.80 16.19 -20.43
CA VAL A 237 -3.26 15.29 -21.51
C VAL A 237 -3.89 14.02 -20.92
N ARG A 238 -3.36 13.50 -19.82
CA ARG A 238 -3.93 12.33 -19.13
C ARG A 238 -5.33 12.63 -18.59
N ALA A 239 -5.56 13.78 -17.95
CA ALA A 239 -6.89 14.19 -17.47
C ALA A 239 -7.92 14.28 -18.61
N GLN A 240 -7.54 14.87 -19.75
CA GLN A 240 -8.39 14.88 -20.95
C GLN A 240 -8.72 13.46 -21.42
N ASN A 241 -7.73 12.58 -21.55
CA ASN A 241 -7.94 11.20 -21.97
C ASN A 241 -8.85 10.42 -20.99
N ILE A 242 -8.70 10.63 -19.69
CA ILE A 242 -9.57 10.03 -18.65
C ILE A 242 -11.00 10.53 -18.81
N THR A 243 -11.20 11.85 -18.99
CA THR A 243 -12.52 12.44 -19.18
C THR A 243 -13.20 11.89 -20.44
N MET A 244 -12.47 11.83 -21.57
CA MET A 244 -12.95 11.22 -22.81
C MET A 244 -13.32 9.74 -22.64
N ALA A 245 -12.46 8.96 -21.96
CA ALA A 245 -12.70 7.54 -21.73
C ALA A 245 -13.93 7.28 -20.83
N ALA A 246 -14.16 8.17 -19.87
CA ALA A 246 -15.29 8.08 -18.95
C ALA A 246 -16.63 8.46 -19.56
N THR A 247 -16.64 9.41 -20.51
CA THR A 247 -17.86 10.08 -20.98
C THR A 247 -18.17 9.85 -22.46
N GLY A 248 -17.17 9.44 -23.25
CA GLY A 248 -17.29 9.33 -24.71
C GLY A 248 -17.25 10.69 -25.46
N CYS A 249 -16.95 11.79 -24.76
CA CYS A 249 -16.89 13.13 -25.36
C CYS A 249 -15.65 13.33 -26.26
N THR A 250 -15.65 14.39 -27.04
CA THR A 250 -14.49 14.81 -27.84
C THR A 250 -13.39 15.41 -26.92
N ARG A 251 -12.19 15.59 -27.47
CA ARG A 251 -11.08 16.23 -26.74
C ARG A 251 -11.37 17.68 -26.41
N GLU A 252 -12.02 18.39 -27.32
CA GLU A 252 -12.45 19.77 -27.17
C GLU A 252 -13.46 19.92 -26.03
N GLU A 253 -14.47 19.05 -25.97
CA GLU A 253 -15.44 19.00 -24.86
C GLU A 253 -14.78 18.65 -23.54
N ALA A 254 -13.86 17.65 -23.54
CA ALA A 254 -13.10 17.30 -22.33
C ALA A 254 -12.26 18.46 -21.82
N ALA A 255 -11.57 19.18 -22.71
CA ALA A 255 -10.76 20.34 -22.35
C ALA A 255 -11.61 21.46 -21.75
N GLN A 256 -12.75 21.77 -22.37
CA GLN A 256 -13.68 22.79 -21.89
C GLN A 256 -14.30 22.42 -20.53
N ALA A 257 -14.70 21.17 -20.35
CA ALA A 257 -15.24 20.71 -19.08
C ALA A 257 -14.20 20.75 -17.96
N LEU A 258 -12.94 20.36 -18.25
CA LEU A 258 -11.83 20.45 -17.31
C LEU A 258 -11.51 21.89 -16.93
N GLU A 259 -11.56 22.83 -17.88
CA GLU A 259 -11.38 24.25 -17.60
C GLU A 259 -12.47 24.78 -16.66
N GLN A 260 -13.74 24.46 -16.92
CA GLN A 260 -14.88 24.81 -16.07
C GLN A 260 -14.80 24.18 -14.67
N ALA A 261 -14.22 22.98 -14.57
CA ALA A 261 -14.04 22.24 -13.31
C ALA A 261 -12.73 22.57 -12.58
N ASP A 262 -12.03 23.65 -12.94
CA ASP A 262 -10.73 24.03 -12.39
C ASP A 262 -9.70 22.86 -12.38
N GLY A 263 -9.67 22.12 -13.49
CA GLY A 263 -8.79 20.97 -13.66
C GLY A 263 -9.23 19.69 -12.95
N ASN A 264 -10.36 19.68 -12.26
CA ASN A 264 -10.86 18.49 -11.57
C ASN A 264 -11.56 17.54 -12.55
N ALA A 265 -10.86 16.44 -12.93
CA ALA A 265 -11.38 15.48 -13.89
C ALA A 265 -12.64 14.76 -13.38
N LYS A 266 -12.72 14.45 -12.10
CA LYS A 266 -13.90 13.83 -11.48
C LYS A 266 -15.14 14.72 -11.63
N LEU A 267 -15.02 16.01 -11.34
CA LEU A 267 -16.10 16.99 -11.49
C LEU A 267 -16.46 17.16 -12.96
N ALA A 268 -15.48 17.30 -13.86
CA ALA A 268 -15.73 17.39 -15.32
C ALA A 268 -16.49 16.18 -15.87
N ILE A 269 -16.19 14.97 -15.39
CA ILE A 269 -16.89 13.73 -15.74
C ILE A 269 -18.36 13.80 -15.29
N VAL A 270 -18.64 14.22 -14.06
CA VAL A 270 -20.01 14.35 -13.55
C VAL A 270 -20.78 15.38 -14.36
N MET A 271 -20.20 16.56 -14.64
CA MET A 271 -20.82 17.60 -15.46
C MET A 271 -21.23 17.08 -16.84
N LEU A 272 -20.31 16.38 -17.53
CA LEU A 272 -20.58 15.86 -18.88
C LEU A 272 -21.62 14.74 -18.88
N LEU A 273 -21.59 13.82 -17.91
CA LEU A 273 -22.53 12.69 -17.86
C LEU A 273 -23.94 13.12 -17.42
N THR A 274 -24.04 14.15 -16.57
CA THR A 274 -25.34 14.63 -16.06
C THR A 274 -25.88 15.85 -16.82
N GLN A 275 -25.06 16.51 -17.63
CA GLN A 275 -25.35 17.80 -18.30
C GLN A 275 -25.70 18.93 -17.30
N MET A 276 -25.20 18.83 -16.07
CA MET A 276 -25.40 19.82 -15.02
C MET A 276 -24.33 20.91 -15.05
N PRO A 277 -24.67 22.14 -14.63
CA PRO A 277 -23.69 23.18 -14.37
C PRO A 277 -22.75 22.75 -13.22
N VAL A 278 -21.56 23.38 -13.18
CA VAL A 278 -20.48 23.02 -12.24
C VAL A 278 -20.93 22.99 -10.78
N ASP A 279 -21.72 23.97 -10.33
CA ASP A 279 -22.14 24.07 -8.94
C ASP A 279 -23.08 22.93 -8.53
N GLU A 280 -24.02 22.55 -9.40
CA GLU A 280 -24.93 21.44 -9.18
C GLU A 280 -24.20 20.09 -9.20
N ALA A 281 -23.30 19.89 -10.17
CA ALA A 281 -22.46 18.68 -10.26
C ALA A 281 -21.57 18.55 -9.03
N LYS A 282 -20.99 19.66 -8.54
CA LYS A 282 -20.18 19.68 -7.33
C LYS A 282 -20.99 19.30 -6.10
N ALA A 283 -22.17 19.90 -5.91
CA ALA A 283 -23.04 19.57 -4.78
C ALA A 283 -23.46 18.09 -4.77
N LYS A 284 -23.78 17.52 -5.96
CA LYS A 284 -24.08 16.09 -6.08
C LYS A 284 -22.89 15.20 -5.73
N LEU A 285 -21.71 15.57 -6.19
CA LEU A 285 -20.49 14.81 -5.92
C LEU A 285 -20.14 14.84 -4.41
N GLU A 286 -20.32 15.98 -3.75
CA GLU A 286 -20.16 16.12 -2.30
C GLU A 286 -21.19 15.27 -1.55
N ALA A 287 -22.47 15.31 -1.94
CA ALA A 287 -23.53 14.47 -1.36
C ALA A 287 -23.27 12.97 -1.54
N ALA A 288 -22.57 12.60 -2.61
CA ALA A 288 -22.14 11.24 -2.90
C ALA A 288 -20.77 10.88 -2.28
N HIS A 289 -20.25 11.66 -1.33
CA HIS A 289 -18.95 11.47 -0.68
C HIS A 289 -17.80 11.26 -1.69
N GLY A 290 -17.82 12.00 -2.80
CA GLY A 290 -16.80 11.93 -3.84
C GLY A 290 -16.92 10.74 -4.82
N HIS A 291 -17.94 9.91 -4.70
CA HIS A 291 -18.18 8.79 -5.61
C HIS A 291 -18.93 9.24 -6.87
N VAL A 292 -18.28 9.17 -8.04
CA VAL A 292 -18.89 9.55 -9.32
C VAL A 292 -20.21 8.82 -9.57
N ARG A 293 -20.27 7.50 -9.36
CA ARG A 293 -21.52 6.73 -9.58
C ARG A 293 -22.68 7.19 -8.71
N GLY A 294 -22.41 7.63 -7.48
CA GLY A 294 -23.43 8.17 -6.58
C GLY A 294 -23.92 9.56 -6.98
N ALA A 295 -23.14 10.28 -7.79
CA ALA A 295 -23.46 11.62 -8.27
C ALA A 295 -24.19 11.60 -9.65
N LEU A 296 -24.29 10.47 -10.31
CA LEU A 296 -25.03 10.30 -11.58
C LEU A 296 -26.52 10.04 -11.31
#